data_4c242e17b4eb981804ef7f9852a46638
#
_entry.id   4c242e17b4eb981804ef7f9852a46638
#
_cell.length_a   1.000
_cell.length_b   1.000
_cell.length_c   1.000
_cell.angle_alpha   90.00
_cell.angle_beta   90.00
_cell.angle_gamma   90.00
#
_symmetry.space_group_name_H-M   'P 1'
#
loop_
_entity.id
_entity.type
_entity.pdbx_description
1 polymer ?
#
loop_
_entity_poly.entity_id
_entity_poly.type
_entity_poly.pdbx_seq_one_letter_code
_entity_poly.pdbx_strand_id
1 'polypeptide(L)'
;TLAAPVDHALNSNDLTLNFKVIATDFDGDSDSIVLPVKINDDKPYFTNVQGLYVHENDLPQGSDTDKEPVTVNGQFQLVQGADTVASFALDSSVNPVQGLTSNGVAVTLSAPVDDGNGNLTYTAMAGAVTVFTLTLNSNGTYSFTLAAPVDHALNSNDLTLNFQVIATDFDGDSDSIVLPVKINDDKPYFTNVQGLYVHENDLPQGSDTDKEPVTVNGQFQLVQGADTVASFALDSSVNPVQGLTSNGVAVTLSAPVDDGHCNITYTAMAGTVTVFTLTLNSNGTYSFTLAAPV
;
A
#
# COMPACT_ATOMS: atom_id res chain seq x y z
N THR A 1 -16.76 -49.22 13.88
CA THR A 1 -16.66 -47.83 14.33
C THR A 1 -15.30 -47.29 13.94
N LEU A 2 -15.24 -46.20 13.21
CA LEU A 2 -14.01 -45.46 12.95
C LEU A 2 -13.63 -44.71 14.24
N ALA A 3 -12.40 -44.90 14.74
CA ALA A 3 -11.94 -44.36 16.03
C ALA A 3 -10.96 -43.21 15.89
N ALA A 4 -10.42 -43.01 14.68
CA ALA A 4 -9.50 -41.93 14.31
C ALA A 4 -9.69 -41.60 12.82
N PRO A 5 -9.28 -40.39 12.35
CA PRO A 5 -9.26 -40.09 10.93
C PRO A 5 -8.35 -41.06 10.16
N VAL A 6 -8.57 -41.17 8.88
CA VAL A 6 -7.81 -42.03 7.96
C VAL A 6 -7.38 -41.16 6.78
N ASP A 7 -6.09 -41.16 6.48
CA ASP A 7 -5.54 -40.39 5.38
C ASP A 7 -6.13 -40.85 4.04
N HIS A 8 -6.58 -39.92 3.24
CA HIS A 8 -7.10 -40.16 1.90
C HIS A 8 -6.02 -39.83 0.85
N ALA A 9 -6.17 -40.36 -0.35
CA ALA A 9 -5.29 -39.96 -1.43
C ALA A 9 -5.67 -38.54 -1.91
N LEU A 10 -4.70 -37.71 -2.18
CA LEU A 10 -4.89 -36.33 -2.65
C LEU A 10 -5.95 -36.24 -3.77
N ASN A 11 -6.92 -35.38 -3.60
CA ASN A 11 -8.10 -35.20 -4.46
C ASN A 11 -9.05 -36.42 -4.52
N SER A 12 -9.01 -37.32 -3.56
CA SER A 12 -9.94 -38.44 -3.44
C SER A 12 -10.84 -38.24 -2.21
N ASN A 13 -12.14 -38.15 -2.44
CA ASN A 13 -13.12 -37.99 -1.37
C ASN A 13 -13.55 -39.33 -0.75
N ASP A 14 -13.08 -40.46 -1.28
CA ASP A 14 -13.50 -41.80 -0.87
C ASP A 14 -12.32 -42.75 -0.75
N LEU A 15 -12.16 -43.36 0.40
CA LEU A 15 -11.34 -44.55 0.59
C LEU A 15 -12.24 -45.80 0.63
N THR A 16 -11.93 -46.84 -0.16
CA THR A 16 -12.65 -48.13 -0.12
C THR A 16 -11.75 -49.19 0.41
N LEU A 17 -12.12 -49.71 1.57
CA LEU A 17 -11.51 -50.90 2.20
C LEU A 17 -12.28 -52.13 1.76
N ASN A 18 -11.59 -53.16 1.26
CA ASN A 18 -12.17 -54.42 0.80
C ASN A 18 -11.83 -55.56 1.76
N PHE A 19 -12.80 -55.96 2.59
CA PHE A 19 -12.64 -57.04 3.53
C PHE A 19 -13.09 -58.37 2.90
N LYS A 20 -12.17 -59.31 2.75
CA LYS A 20 -12.54 -60.68 2.34
C LYS A 20 -13.08 -61.43 3.56
N VAL A 21 -14.38 -61.70 3.54
CA VAL A 21 -15.07 -62.46 4.59
C VAL A 21 -15.22 -63.90 4.13
N ILE A 22 -14.90 -64.84 5.01
CA ILE A 22 -15.03 -66.28 4.76
C ILE A 22 -16.09 -66.80 5.72
N ALA A 23 -17.08 -67.52 5.20
CA ALA A 23 -18.00 -68.31 5.96
C ALA A 23 -17.55 -69.82 5.89
N THR A 24 -17.45 -70.45 7.04
CA THR A 24 -17.04 -71.87 7.13
C THR A 24 -18.14 -72.64 7.92
N ASP A 25 -18.57 -73.74 7.38
CA ASP A 25 -19.54 -74.62 8.05
C ASP A 25 -18.88 -75.58 9.07
N PHE A 26 -19.69 -76.48 9.70
CA PHE A 26 -19.20 -77.32 10.79
C PHE A 26 -18.28 -78.47 10.37
N ASP A 27 -18.32 -78.88 9.11
CA ASP A 27 -17.45 -79.91 8.55
C ASP A 27 -16.23 -79.34 7.77
N GLY A 28 -16.12 -77.96 7.64
CA GLY A 28 -14.93 -77.33 7.16
C GLY A 28 -15.03 -76.75 5.74
N ASP A 29 -16.17 -76.89 5.08
CA ASP A 29 -16.38 -76.28 3.77
C ASP A 29 -16.58 -74.77 3.90
N SER A 30 -16.01 -74.00 2.93
CA SER A 30 -16.02 -72.59 3.06
C SER A 30 -16.25 -71.84 1.71
N ASP A 31 -16.89 -70.68 1.79
CA ASP A 31 -17.04 -69.70 0.70
C ASP A 31 -16.64 -68.33 1.17
N SER A 32 -16.29 -67.46 0.24
CA SER A 32 -15.82 -66.11 0.55
C SER A 32 -16.44 -65.02 -0.30
N ILE A 33 -16.68 -63.88 0.31
CA ILE A 33 -17.17 -62.65 -0.35
C ILE A 33 -16.35 -61.46 0.07
N VAL A 34 -16.28 -60.44 -0.82
CA VAL A 34 -15.65 -59.13 -0.50
C VAL A 34 -16.73 -58.19 0.03
N LEU A 35 -16.51 -57.69 1.24
CA LEU A 35 -17.30 -56.63 1.88
C LEU A 35 -16.56 -55.30 1.62
N PRO A 36 -17.04 -54.42 0.69
CA PRO A 36 -16.49 -53.10 0.55
C PRO A 36 -17.04 -52.15 1.64
N VAL A 37 -16.15 -51.43 2.29
CA VAL A 37 -16.49 -50.36 3.23
C VAL A 37 -15.90 -49.07 2.67
N LYS A 38 -16.76 -48.09 2.38
CA LYS A 38 -16.36 -46.74 1.97
C LYS A 38 -16.22 -45.83 3.19
N ILE A 39 -15.15 -45.05 3.20
CA ILE A 39 -14.90 -43.98 4.16
C ILE A 39 -14.84 -42.71 3.35
N ASN A 40 -15.66 -41.72 3.67
CA ASN A 40 -15.65 -40.41 3.05
C ASN A 40 -14.71 -39.52 3.83
N ASP A 41 -14.02 -38.68 3.08
CA ASP A 41 -13.12 -37.67 3.58
C ASP A 41 -13.85 -36.45 4.17
N ASP A 42 -13.20 -35.76 5.13
CA ASP A 42 -13.71 -34.57 5.81
C ASP A 42 -12.68 -33.44 5.74
N LYS A 43 -12.88 -32.50 4.84
CA LYS A 43 -11.99 -31.42 4.46
C LYS A 43 -12.10 -30.19 5.35
N PRO A 44 -11.01 -29.42 5.53
CA PRO A 44 -11.08 -28.11 6.16
C PRO A 44 -11.89 -27.13 5.30
N TYR A 45 -12.59 -26.18 5.95
CA TYR A 45 -13.21 -25.08 5.24
C TYR A 45 -13.26 -23.81 6.09
N PHE A 46 -13.01 -22.67 5.43
CA PHE A 46 -13.12 -21.37 6.06
C PHE A 46 -14.58 -20.96 6.25
N THR A 47 -14.89 -20.39 7.41
CA THR A 47 -16.22 -19.85 7.70
C THR A 47 -16.24 -18.32 7.67
N ASN A 48 -15.14 -17.69 8.04
CA ASN A 48 -15.00 -16.23 8.02
C ASN A 48 -13.52 -15.80 8.12
N VAL A 49 -13.24 -14.57 7.69
CA VAL A 49 -11.97 -13.87 7.91
C VAL A 49 -12.25 -12.42 8.31
N GLN A 50 -11.54 -11.94 9.33
CA GLN A 50 -11.57 -10.53 9.68
C GLN A 50 -10.51 -9.80 8.84
N GLY A 51 -10.92 -8.85 8.00
CA GLY A 51 -10.00 -7.97 7.29
C GLY A 51 -9.18 -7.11 8.26
N LEU A 52 -7.98 -6.73 7.83
CA LEU A 52 -7.07 -5.88 8.60
C LEU A 52 -7.12 -4.45 8.09
N TYR A 53 -6.78 -3.49 8.96
CA TYR A 53 -6.76 -2.07 8.64
C TYR A 53 -5.56 -1.40 9.31
N VAL A 54 -4.77 -0.67 8.52
CA VAL A 54 -3.61 0.11 8.97
C VAL A 54 -3.62 1.49 8.32
N HIS A 55 -2.98 2.45 8.97
CA HIS A 55 -2.86 3.82 8.49
C HIS A 55 -1.40 4.19 8.25
N GLU A 56 -1.13 4.88 7.16
CA GLU A 56 0.21 5.38 6.87
C GLU A 56 0.61 6.54 7.77
N ASN A 57 -0.37 7.32 8.26
CA ASN A 57 -0.09 8.39 9.22
C ASN A 57 0.52 7.89 10.54
N ASP A 58 0.39 6.59 10.87
CA ASP A 58 1.01 5.94 12.02
C ASP A 58 2.46 5.51 11.79
N LEU A 59 2.93 5.52 10.52
CA LEU A 59 4.33 5.26 10.23
C LEU A 59 5.24 6.27 10.95
N PRO A 60 6.53 5.95 11.21
CA PRO A 60 7.44 6.86 11.91
C PRO A 60 7.53 8.27 11.32
N GLN A 61 7.42 8.39 9.98
CA GLN A 61 7.41 9.65 9.24
C GLN A 61 6.00 10.21 8.96
N GLY A 62 4.95 9.47 9.33
CA GLY A 62 3.56 9.88 9.10
C GLY A 62 3.13 11.09 9.91
N SER A 63 1.99 11.64 9.54
CA SER A 63 1.49 12.93 10.04
C SER A 63 0.84 12.87 11.42
N ASP A 64 0.42 11.69 11.88
CA ASP A 64 -0.19 11.57 13.20
C ASP A 64 0.85 11.73 14.32
N THR A 65 0.46 12.42 15.39
CA THR A 65 1.28 12.63 16.59
C THR A 65 0.99 11.62 17.70
N ASP A 66 -0.14 10.91 17.61
CA ASP A 66 -0.56 9.86 18.54
C ASP A 66 -0.65 8.53 17.76
N LYS A 67 0.52 7.90 17.58
CA LYS A 67 0.69 6.75 16.69
C LYS A 67 -0.01 5.50 17.18
N GLU A 68 -0.90 4.94 16.38
CA GLU A 68 -1.44 3.59 16.55
C GLU A 68 -0.44 2.53 16.05
N PRO A 69 -0.63 1.26 16.48
CA PRO A 69 0.24 0.20 16.00
C PRO A 69 0.10 -0.05 14.50
N VAL A 70 1.22 0.02 13.78
CA VAL A 70 1.32 -0.37 12.35
C VAL A 70 1.34 -1.88 12.15
N THR A 71 1.31 -2.67 13.24
CA THR A 71 1.14 -4.14 13.23
C THR A 71 -0.25 -4.48 13.71
N VAL A 72 -1.01 -5.16 12.87
CA VAL A 72 -2.38 -5.60 13.14
C VAL A 72 -2.47 -7.11 13.01
N ASN A 73 -3.31 -7.72 13.84
CA ASN A 73 -3.40 -9.18 13.96
C ASN A 73 -4.84 -9.64 13.74
N GLY A 74 -4.99 -10.89 13.30
CA GLY A 74 -6.27 -11.54 13.16
C GLY A 74 -6.16 -13.05 13.32
N GLN A 75 -7.31 -13.73 13.19
CA GLN A 75 -7.40 -15.17 13.23
C GLN A 75 -8.43 -15.64 12.21
N PHE A 76 -8.09 -16.68 11.45
CA PHE A 76 -9.02 -17.33 10.57
C PHE A 76 -10.08 -18.08 11.38
N GLN A 77 -11.32 -17.96 10.95
CA GLN A 77 -12.40 -18.80 11.44
C GLN A 77 -12.60 -19.92 10.42
N LEU A 78 -12.33 -21.14 10.85
CA LEU A 78 -12.46 -22.32 10.00
C LEU A 78 -12.92 -23.53 10.81
N VAL A 79 -13.52 -24.48 10.12
CA VAL A 79 -13.74 -25.84 10.59
C VAL A 79 -12.57 -26.67 10.06
N GLN A 80 -11.86 -27.35 10.96
CA GLN A 80 -10.62 -28.06 10.60
C GLN A 80 -10.87 -29.40 9.89
N GLY A 81 -12.08 -29.93 10.03
CA GLY A 81 -12.35 -31.28 9.59
C GLY A 81 -11.91 -32.36 10.62
N ALA A 82 -11.94 -33.61 10.22
CA ALA A 82 -11.48 -34.75 11.04
C ALA A 82 -9.94 -34.76 11.12
N ASP A 83 -9.29 -34.41 10.03
CA ASP A 83 -7.85 -34.13 9.95
C ASP A 83 -7.59 -32.68 10.29
N THR A 84 -6.57 -32.43 11.12
CA THR A 84 -6.25 -31.05 11.51
C THR A 84 -5.55 -30.32 10.36
N VAL A 85 -5.76 -29.00 10.27
CA VAL A 85 -5.01 -28.16 9.31
C VAL A 85 -3.52 -28.22 9.62
N ALA A 86 -2.74 -28.61 8.61
CA ALA A 86 -1.30 -28.74 8.68
C ALA A 86 -0.58 -27.42 8.38
N SER A 87 -1.14 -26.58 7.50
CA SER A 87 -0.47 -25.35 7.07
C SER A 87 -1.43 -24.26 6.55
N PHE A 88 -0.96 -23.00 6.66
CA PHE A 88 -1.55 -21.84 6.00
C PHE A 88 -0.51 -21.20 5.10
N ALA A 89 -0.83 -20.94 3.83
CA ALA A 89 0.08 -20.33 2.87
C ALA A 89 -0.69 -19.39 1.94
N LEU A 90 0.04 -18.46 1.27
CA LEU A 90 -0.54 -17.70 0.15
C LEU A 90 -0.61 -18.58 -1.09
N ASP A 91 -1.68 -18.41 -1.86
CA ASP A 91 -1.78 -19.00 -3.20
C ASP A 91 -0.73 -18.38 -4.12
N SER A 92 0.25 -19.18 -4.53
CA SER A 92 1.37 -18.74 -5.39
C SER A 92 0.92 -18.36 -6.81
N SER A 93 -0.30 -18.72 -7.22
CA SER A 93 -0.87 -18.34 -8.52
C SER A 93 -1.40 -16.91 -8.54
N VAL A 94 -1.61 -16.30 -7.37
CA VAL A 94 -2.15 -14.94 -7.21
C VAL A 94 -1.05 -14.00 -6.70
N ASN A 95 -0.83 -12.90 -7.41
CA ASN A 95 0.10 -11.85 -6.96
C ASN A 95 -0.67 -10.71 -6.28
N PRO A 96 -0.70 -10.62 -4.95
CA PRO A 96 -1.45 -9.60 -4.22
C PRO A 96 -0.86 -8.19 -4.35
N VAL A 97 0.39 -8.06 -4.82
CA VAL A 97 1.10 -6.77 -4.98
C VAL A 97 1.26 -6.37 -6.46
N GLN A 98 0.46 -6.96 -7.36
CA GLN A 98 0.56 -6.63 -8.78
C GLN A 98 0.22 -5.15 -9.04
N GLY A 99 1.16 -4.41 -9.61
CA GLY A 99 1.03 -2.99 -9.91
C GLY A 99 1.18 -2.06 -8.70
N LEU A 100 1.46 -2.62 -7.51
CA LEU A 100 1.73 -1.81 -6.32
C LEU A 100 3.10 -1.15 -6.43
N THR A 101 3.17 0.12 -6.02
CA THR A 101 4.41 0.88 -5.90
C THR A 101 4.51 1.52 -4.51
N SER A 102 5.70 1.91 -4.12
CA SER A 102 6.01 2.67 -2.91
C SER A 102 7.05 3.73 -3.28
N ASN A 103 6.71 5.01 -3.16
CA ASN A 103 7.50 6.14 -3.65
C ASN A 103 7.95 5.95 -5.12
N GLY A 104 7.03 5.51 -5.99
CA GLY A 104 7.28 5.25 -7.41
C GLY A 104 8.09 3.99 -7.73
N VAL A 105 8.56 3.23 -6.72
CA VAL A 105 9.32 1.98 -6.92
C VAL A 105 8.38 0.78 -6.83
N ALA A 106 8.44 -0.11 -7.82
CA ALA A 106 7.61 -1.30 -7.87
C ALA A 106 7.83 -2.21 -6.64
N VAL A 107 6.73 -2.66 -6.04
CA VAL A 107 6.74 -3.58 -4.91
C VAL A 107 6.75 -5.02 -5.41
N THR A 108 7.61 -5.83 -4.82
CA THR A 108 7.69 -7.28 -5.06
C THR A 108 7.50 -8.04 -3.77
N LEU A 109 6.81 -9.18 -3.81
CA LEU A 109 6.62 -10.06 -2.67
C LEU A 109 7.66 -11.19 -2.72
N SER A 110 8.34 -11.43 -1.59
CA SER A 110 9.30 -12.53 -1.47
C SER A 110 8.62 -13.90 -1.43
N ALA A 111 9.39 -14.96 -1.71
CA ALA A 111 9.01 -16.28 -1.23
C ALA A 111 8.89 -16.27 0.30
N PRO A 112 8.01 -17.09 0.89
CA PRO A 112 7.87 -17.14 2.35
C PRO A 112 9.12 -17.67 3.02
N VAL A 113 9.38 -17.15 4.23
CA VAL A 113 10.38 -17.69 5.14
C VAL A 113 9.67 -18.44 6.25
N ASP A 114 9.97 -19.74 6.40
CA ASP A 114 9.47 -20.57 7.49
C ASP A 114 10.39 -20.41 8.72
N ASP A 115 9.82 -20.19 9.89
CA ASP A 115 10.55 -20.11 11.16
C ASP A 115 10.91 -21.48 11.76
N GLY A 116 10.57 -22.57 11.09
CA GLY A 116 10.75 -23.95 11.54
C GLY A 116 9.61 -24.50 12.42
N ASN A 117 8.57 -23.67 12.67
CA ASN A 117 7.36 -24.06 13.41
C ASN A 117 6.13 -24.01 12.51
N GLY A 118 6.32 -23.91 11.18
CA GLY A 118 5.25 -23.80 10.20
C GLY A 118 4.61 -22.40 10.13
N ASN A 119 5.27 -21.36 10.68
CA ASN A 119 4.85 -19.99 10.52
C ASN A 119 5.56 -19.39 9.30
N LEU A 120 4.79 -18.91 8.33
CA LEU A 120 5.30 -18.38 7.06
C LEU A 120 5.26 -16.87 7.04
N THR A 121 6.42 -16.22 6.88
CA THR A 121 6.51 -14.76 6.73
C THR A 121 6.83 -14.38 5.28
N TYR A 122 5.97 -13.57 4.70
CA TYR A 122 6.11 -12.94 3.38
C TYR A 122 6.55 -11.49 3.57
N THR A 123 7.59 -11.07 2.84
CA THR A 123 8.10 -9.69 2.89
C THR A 123 7.88 -9.01 1.54
N ALA A 124 7.23 -7.86 1.55
CA ALA A 124 7.09 -7.00 0.38
C ALA A 124 8.17 -5.93 0.37
N MET A 125 8.86 -5.79 -0.75
CA MET A 125 10.01 -4.90 -0.92
C MET A 125 9.82 -3.96 -2.11
N ALA A 126 10.15 -2.67 -1.92
CA ALA A 126 10.37 -1.70 -2.98
C ALA A 126 11.87 -1.41 -3.08
N GLY A 127 12.55 -2.06 -4.03
CA GLY A 127 14.01 -2.06 -4.07
C GLY A 127 14.62 -2.67 -2.81
N ALA A 128 15.34 -1.86 -1.99
CA ALA A 128 15.94 -2.30 -0.72
C ALA A 128 15.05 -1.98 0.51
N VAL A 129 13.90 -1.32 0.30
CA VAL A 129 13.01 -0.89 1.40
C VAL A 129 11.94 -1.95 1.64
N THR A 130 11.79 -2.40 2.89
CA THR A 130 10.66 -3.23 3.30
C THR A 130 9.41 -2.34 3.36
N VAL A 131 8.36 -2.72 2.61
CA VAL A 131 7.08 -2.01 2.57
C VAL A 131 6.12 -2.58 3.61
N PHE A 132 5.98 -3.89 3.63
CA PHE A 132 5.20 -4.59 4.65
C PHE A 132 5.67 -6.04 4.83
N THR A 133 5.21 -6.65 5.92
CA THR A 133 5.32 -8.10 6.15
C THR A 133 3.94 -8.68 6.46
N LEU A 134 3.69 -9.89 5.97
CA LEU A 134 2.52 -10.71 6.33
C LEU A 134 3.02 -12.04 6.87
N THR A 135 2.63 -12.37 8.11
CA THR A 135 2.93 -13.67 8.72
C THR A 135 1.64 -14.47 8.87
N LEU A 136 1.65 -15.70 8.38
CA LEU A 136 0.61 -16.70 8.57
C LEU A 136 1.14 -17.74 9.52
N ASN A 137 0.48 -17.91 10.68
CA ASN A 137 0.93 -18.84 11.71
C ASN A 137 0.21 -20.19 11.58
N SER A 138 0.92 -21.27 11.93
CA SER A 138 0.39 -22.65 11.89
C SER A 138 -0.85 -22.87 12.77
N ASN A 139 -1.08 -22.00 13.76
CA ASN A 139 -2.29 -22.03 14.61
C ASN A 139 -3.49 -21.27 14.03
N GLY A 140 -3.38 -20.77 12.78
CA GLY A 140 -4.43 -20.01 12.08
C GLY A 140 -4.52 -18.54 12.46
N THR A 141 -3.59 -18.00 13.26
CA THR A 141 -3.47 -16.55 13.46
C THR A 141 -2.64 -15.93 12.33
N TYR A 142 -2.83 -14.64 12.09
CA TYR A 142 -2.03 -13.88 11.11
C TYR A 142 -1.72 -12.49 11.63
N SER A 143 -0.62 -11.91 11.13
CA SER A 143 -0.23 -10.54 11.42
C SER A 143 0.23 -9.84 10.15
N PHE A 144 -0.12 -8.56 10.03
CA PHE A 144 0.34 -7.66 8.98
C PHE A 144 1.03 -6.46 9.62
N THR A 145 2.22 -6.12 9.16
CA THR A 145 2.97 -4.94 9.61
C THR A 145 3.28 -4.05 8.43
N LEU A 146 2.79 -2.81 8.43
CA LEU A 146 3.18 -1.77 7.48
C LEU A 146 4.49 -1.13 7.95
N ALA A 147 5.49 -1.04 7.06
CA ALA A 147 6.83 -0.52 7.38
C ALA A 147 7.21 0.71 6.55
N ALA A 148 6.58 0.90 5.36
CA ALA A 148 6.75 2.07 4.50
C ALA A 148 5.43 2.37 3.77
N PRO A 149 5.22 3.61 3.29
CA PRO A 149 4.01 3.97 2.58
C PRO A 149 3.89 3.25 1.23
N VAL A 150 2.67 3.17 0.71
CA VAL A 150 2.36 2.66 -0.63
C VAL A 150 1.72 3.76 -1.46
N ASP A 151 1.97 3.77 -2.77
CA ASP A 151 1.38 4.78 -3.63
C ASP A 151 -0.12 4.51 -3.82
N HIS A 152 -0.94 5.49 -3.53
CA HIS A 152 -2.38 5.45 -3.71
C HIS A 152 -2.81 6.02 -5.08
N ALA A 153 -3.93 5.55 -5.61
CA ALA A 153 -4.50 6.17 -6.81
C ALA A 153 -4.94 7.61 -6.51
N LEU A 154 -4.77 8.50 -7.50
CA LEU A 154 -5.14 9.90 -7.34
C LEU A 154 -6.59 10.06 -6.83
N ASN A 155 -6.77 10.84 -5.76
CA ASN A 155 -8.02 11.07 -5.03
C ASN A 155 -8.60 9.82 -4.32
N SER A 156 -7.83 8.76 -4.17
CA SER A 156 -8.20 7.63 -3.31
C SER A 156 -7.48 7.75 -1.97
N ASN A 157 -8.22 7.57 -0.87
CA ASN A 157 -7.64 7.55 0.48
C ASN A 157 -7.40 6.13 0.97
N ASP A 158 -7.82 5.12 0.21
CA ASP A 158 -7.79 3.74 0.64
C ASP A 158 -7.26 2.84 -0.47
N LEU A 159 -6.35 1.97 -0.12
CA LEU A 159 -5.90 0.86 -0.93
C LEU A 159 -6.23 -0.44 -0.21
N THR A 160 -6.73 -1.45 -0.93
CA THR A 160 -6.97 -2.78 -0.37
C THR A 160 -6.12 -3.81 -1.09
N LEU A 161 -5.26 -4.47 -0.34
CA LEU A 161 -4.52 -5.65 -0.78
C LEU A 161 -5.34 -6.89 -0.47
N ASN A 162 -5.47 -7.81 -1.43
CA ASN A 162 -6.23 -9.03 -1.28
C ASN A 162 -5.28 -10.24 -1.32
N PHE A 163 -5.08 -10.87 -0.17
CA PHE A 163 -4.22 -12.05 -0.04
C PHE A 163 -5.07 -13.31 -0.11
N GLN A 164 -4.89 -14.12 -1.15
CA GLN A 164 -5.53 -15.43 -1.25
C GLN A 164 -4.77 -16.40 -0.33
N VAL A 165 -5.41 -16.84 0.75
CA VAL A 165 -4.84 -17.77 1.73
C VAL A 165 -5.45 -19.14 1.53
N ILE A 166 -4.61 -20.18 1.56
CA ILE A 166 -4.97 -21.59 1.48
C ILE A 166 -4.68 -22.24 2.83
N ALA A 167 -5.66 -22.93 3.40
CA ALA A 167 -5.48 -23.87 4.49
C ALA A 167 -5.41 -25.27 3.91
N THR A 168 -4.39 -26.04 4.28
CA THR A 168 -4.19 -27.42 3.84
C THR A 168 -4.10 -28.33 5.06
N ASP A 169 -4.79 -29.45 5.05
CA ASP A 169 -4.74 -30.47 6.11
C ASP A 169 -3.58 -31.47 5.90
N PHE A 170 -3.50 -32.50 6.75
CA PHE A 170 -2.37 -33.44 6.74
C PHE A 170 -2.36 -34.39 5.55
N ASP A 171 -3.48 -34.69 4.92
CA ASP A 171 -3.55 -35.55 3.73
C ASP A 171 -3.60 -34.77 2.41
N GLY A 172 -3.63 -33.43 2.48
CA GLY A 172 -3.39 -32.51 1.35
C GLY A 172 -4.66 -31.88 0.79
N ASP A 173 -5.82 -32.08 1.42
CA ASP A 173 -7.04 -31.39 1.02
C ASP A 173 -7.02 -29.95 1.53
N SER A 174 -7.65 -29.03 0.80
CA SER A 174 -7.52 -27.62 1.09
C SER A 174 -8.78 -26.81 0.77
N ASP A 175 -8.88 -25.67 1.45
CA ASP A 175 -9.82 -24.59 1.16
C ASP A 175 -9.10 -23.25 1.14
N SER A 176 -9.72 -22.24 0.54
CA SER A 176 -9.09 -20.94 0.39
C SER A 176 -10.03 -19.79 0.71
N ILE A 177 -9.46 -18.68 1.22
CA ILE A 177 -10.18 -17.45 1.54
C ILE A 177 -9.34 -16.22 1.15
N VAL A 178 -10.02 -15.11 0.84
CA VAL A 178 -9.35 -13.82 0.64
C VAL A 178 -9.24 -13.07 1.96
N LEU A 179 -8.02 -12.77 2.41
CA LEU A 179 -7.73 -11.87 3.52
C LEU A 179 -7.55 -10.44 2.96
N PRO A 180 -8.51 -9.53 3.16
CA PRO A 180 -8.34 -8.16 2.76
C PRO A 180 -7.53 -7.38 3.81
N VAL A 181 -6.53 -6.63 3.36
CA VAL A 181 -5.78 -5.66 4.17
C VAL A 181 -5.98 -4.28 3.55
N LYS A 182 -6.60 -3.39 4.31
CA LYS A 182 -6.85 -2.02 3.90
C LYS A 182 -5.77 -1.11 4.47
N ILE A 183 -5.17 -0.28 3.61
CA ILE A 183 -4.17 0.73 3.95
C ILE A 183 -4.78 2.10 3.66
N ASN A 184 -4.75 2.99 4.65
CA ASN A 184 -5.25 4.35 4.52
C ASN A 184 -4.09 5.32 4.28
N ASP A 185 -4.28 6.20 3.29
CA ASP A 185 -3.33 7.20 2.81
C ASP A 185 -3.05 8.31 3.84
N ASP A 186 -1.82 8.83 3.85
CA ASP A 186 -1.40 9.98 4.65
C ASP A 186 -0.97 11.13 3.74
N LYS A 187 -1.84 12.11 3.54
CA LYS A 187 -1.65 13.22 2.60
C LYS A 187 -0.86 14.38 3.19
N PRO A 188 -0.05 15.06 2.36
CA PRO A 188 0.59 16.30 2.78
C PRO A 188 -0.45 17.42 3.01
N TYR A 189 -0.19 18.28 4.00
CA TYR A 189 -0.99 19.48 4.22
C TYR A 189 -0.14 20.67 4.69
N PHE A 190 -0.49 21.87 4.20
CA PHE A 190 0.17 23.09 4.63
C PHE A 190 -0.32 23.50 6.02
N THR A 191 0.62 23.90 6.87
CA THR A 191 0.33 24.43 8.21
C THR A 191 0.43 25.95 8.25
N ASN A 192 1.35 26.54 7.45
CA ASN A 192 1.52 27.99 7.36
C ASN A 192 2.30 28.37 6.10
N VAL A 193 2.18 29.64 5.70
CA VAL A 193 2.97 30.26 4.64
C VAL A 193 3.42 31.65 5.07
N GLN A 194 4.69 31.97 4.88
CA GLN A 194 5.21 33.31 5.07
C GLN A 194 4.93 34.15 3.83
N GLY A 195 4.14 35.21 3.95
CA GLY A 195 3.93 36.17 2.87
C GLY A 195 5.23 36.88 2.52
N LEU A 196 5.41 37.16 1.21
CA LEU A 196 6.56 37.92 0.71
C LEU A 196 6.16 39.38 0.46
N TYR A 197 7.13 40.26 0.60
CA TYR A 197 6.94 41.69 0.41
C TYR A 197 8.10 42.30 -0.41
N VAL A 198 7.78 43.03 -1.50
CA VAL A 198 8.72 43.76 -2.37
C VAL A 198 8.17 45.14 -2.67
N HIS A 199 9.04 46.09 -2.91
CA HIS A 199 8.66 47.46 -3.24
C HIS A 199 9.07 47.81 -4.65
N GLU A 200 8.21 48.50 -5.39
CA GLU A 200 8.51 49.01 -6.73
C GLU A 200 9.54 50.14 -6.72
N ASN A 201 9.62 50.88 -5.60
CA ASN A 201 10.62 51.95 -5.45
C ASN A 201 12.07 51.44 -5.43
N ASP A 202 12.25 50.09 -5.16
CA ASP A 202 13.55 49.44 -5.19
C ASP A 202 13.96 48.97 -6.59
N LEU A 203 13.05 49.01 -7.56
CA LEU A 203 13.40 48.77 -8.96
C LEU A 203 14.51 49.76 -9.43
N PRO A 204 15.31 49.40 -10.46
CA PRO A 204 16.40 50.24 -10.94
C PRO A 204 16.01 51.70 -11.25
N GLN A 205 14.79 51.91 -11.76
CA GLN A 205 14.21 53.24 -12.05
C GLN A 205 13.30 53.77 -10.94
N GLY A 206 13.17 53.03 -9.83
CA GLY A 206 12.34 53.46 -8.70
C GLY A 206 12.90 54.63 -7.93
N SER A 207 12.11 55.25 -7.07
CA SER A 207 12.44 56.50 -6.38
C SER A 207 13.29 56.34 -5.13
N ASP A 208 13.45 55.14 -4.60
CA ASP A 208 14.29 54.92 -3.44
C ASP A 208 15.78 55.03 -3.79
N THR A 209 16.55 55.65 -2.89
CA THR A 209 18.00 55.82 -3.02
C THR A 209 18.79 54.75 -2.26
N ASP A 210 18.12 54.03 -1.34
CA ASP A 210 18.67 52.91 -0.56
C ASP A 210 17.89 51.65 -0.90
N LYS A 211 18.26 51.02 -2.00
CA LYS A 211 17.52 49.91 -2.63
C LYS A 211 17.56 48.63 -1.80
N GLU A 212 16.38 48.13 -1.41
CA GLU A 212 16.22 46.79 -0.88
C GLU A 212 16.18 45.74 -2.02
N PRO A 213 16.41 44.47 -1.68
CA PRO A 213 16.33 43.41 -2.68
C PRO A 213 14.95 43.25 -3.28
N VAL A 214 14.84 43.28 -4.61
CA VAL A 214 13.62 42.98 -5.37
C VAL A 214 13.40 41.47 -5.54
N THR A 215 14.30 40.61 -5.02
CA THR A 215 14.17 39.17 -4.88
C THR A 215 14.02 38.83 -3.42
N VAL A 216 12.93 38.19 -3.08
CA VAL A 216 12.59 37.74 -1.73
C VAL A 216 12.29 36.24 -1.70
N ASN A 217 12.64 35.61 -0.61
CA ASN A 217 12.52 34.17 -0.47
C ASN A 217 11.64 33.82 0.71
N GLY A 218 11.02 32.65 0.64
CA GLY A 218 10.22 32.08 1.72
C GLY A 218 10.29 30.55 1.73
N GLN A 219 9.63 29.97 2.69
CA GLN A 219 9.50 28.53 2.81
C GLN A 219 8.09 28.18 3.24
N PHE A 220 7.50 27.16 2.61
CA PHE A 220 6.26 26.58 3.05
C PHE A 220 6.47 25.82 4.35
N GLN A 221 5.56 25.99 5.29
CA GLN A 221 5.46 25.12 6.46
C GLN A 221 4.37 24.11 6.15
N LEU A 222 4.77 22.84 6.10
CA LEU A 222 3.87 21.75 5.79
C LEU A 222 4.25 20.50 6.59
N VAL A 223 3.26 19.64 6.81
CA VAL A 223 3.44 18.25 7.20
C VAL A 223 3.43 17.44 5.92
N GLN A 224 4.50 16.67 5.68
CA GLN A 224 4.67 15.95 4.41
C GLN A 224 3.81 14.72 4.28
N GLY A 225 3.38 14.15 5.41
CA GLY A 225 2.77 12.83 5.45
C GLY A 225 3.82 11.72 5.39
N ALA A 226 3.37 10.49 5.26
CA ALA A 226 4.23 9.31 5.17
C ALA A 226 5.00 9.27 3.85
N ASP A 227 4.39 9.77 2.76
CA ASP A 227 5.04 10.00 1.49
C ASP A 227 5.76 11.33 1.46
N THR A 228 6.88 11.40 0.79
CA THR A 228 7.57 12.67 0.58
C THR A 228 6.86 13.50 -0.47
N VAL A 229 6.79 14.84 -0.27
CA VAL A 229 6.25 15.75 -1.29
C VAL A 229 7.13 15.70 -2.53
N ALA A 230 6.55 15.33 -3.67
CA ALA A 230 7.27 15.18 -4.93
C ALA A 230 7.46 16.51 -5.66
N SER A 231 6.51 17.46 -5.56
CA SER A 231 6.56 18.73 -6.29
C SER A 231 5.62 19.77 -5.71
N PHE A 232 5.90 21.04 -6.04
CA PHE A 232 5.03 22.18 -5.76
C PHE A 232 4.65 22.83 -7.09
N ALA A 233 3.38 23.20 -7.25
CA ALA A 233 2.88 23.89 -8.44
C ALA A 233 1.77 24.89 -8.05
N LEU A 234 1.55 25.88 -8.92
CA LEU A 234 0.37 26.74 -8.82
C LEU A 234 -0.87 25.97 -9.29
N ASP A 235 -1.99 26.19 -8.61
CA ASP A 235 -3.28 25.70 -9.06
C ASP A 235 -3.68 26.40 -10.36
N SER A 236 -3.75 25.65 -11.45
CA SER A 236 -4.09 26.17 -12.78
C SER A 236 -5.53 26.68 -12.91
N SER A 237 -6.40 26.36 -11.94
CA SER A 237 -7.78 26.88 -11.90
C SER A 237 -7.86 28.34 -11.45
N VAL A 238 -6.79 28.87 -10.85
CA VAL A 238 -6.69 30.24 -10.34
C VAL A 238 -5.71 31.04 -11.19
N ASN A 239 -6.14 32.19 -11.73
CA ASN A 239 -5.25 33.12 -12.42
C ASN A 239 -4.78 34.22 -11.44
N PRO A 240 -3.53 34.15 -10.91
CA PRO A 240 -3.06 35.11 -9.91
C PRO A 240 -2.78 36.52 -10.47
N VAL A 241 -2.73 36.66 -11.79
CA VAL A 241 -2.47 37.95 -12.48
C VAL A 241 -3.71 38.53 -13.17
N GLN A 242 -4.90 38.05 -12.82
CA GLN A 242 -6.13 38.53 -13.43
C GLN A 242 -6.35 40.02 -13.16
N GLY A 243 -6.43 40.83 -14.24
CA GLY A 243 -6.62 42.25 -14.17
C GLY A 243 -5.34 43.07 -13.88
N LEU A 244 -4.20 42.41 -13.69
CA LEU A 244 -2.92 43.07 -13.48
C LEU A 244 -2.41 43.69 -14.77
N THR A 245 -1.84 44.89 -14.69
CA THR A 245 -1.19 45.59 -15.83
C THR A 245 0.17 46.10 -15.39
N SER A 246 1.09 46.23 -16.35
CA SER A 246 2.38 46.90 -16.19
C SER A 246 2.49 47.94 -17.28
N ASN A 247 2.66 49.21 -16.90
CA ASN A 247 2.65 50.36 -17.81
C ASN A 247 1.45 50.35 -18.79
N GLY A 248 0.26 49.96 -18.33
CA GLY A 248 -0.97 49.86 -19.11
C GLY A 248 -1.07 48.64 -20.03
N VAL A 249 -0.09 47.75 -20.04
CA VAL A 249 -0.10 46.49 -20.78
C VAL A 249 -0.54 45.36 -19.85
N ALA A 250 -1.53 44.55 -20.28
CA ALA A 250 -2.01 43.42 -19.48
C ALA A 250 -0.88 42.42 -19.21
N VAL A 251 -0.84 41.94 -17.94
CA VAL A 251 0.13 40.94 -17.53
C VAL A 251 -0.47 39.54 -17.74
N THR A 252 0.33 38.63 -18.28
CA THR A 252 0.01 37.23 -18.48
C THR A 252 1.05 36.34 -17.80
N LEU A 253 0.63 35.21 -17.21
CA LEU A 253 1.54 34.24 -16.63
C LEU A 253 1.91 33.18 -17.66
N SER A 254 3.21 32.86 -17.77
CA SER A 254 3.72 31.83 -18.68
C SER A 254 3.28 30.41 -18.21
N ALA A 255 3.38 29.46 -19.12
CA ALA A 255 3.43 28.06 -18.72
C ALA A 255 4.62 27.83 -17.76
N PRO A 256 4.51 26.91 -16.79
CA PRO A 256 5.61 26.58 -15.88
C PRO A 256 6.81 26.01 -16.64
N VAL A 257 8.00 26.36 -16.19
CA VAL A 257 9.27 25.80 -16.70
C VAL A 257 9.94 25.04 -15.57
N ASP A 258 10.15 23.73 -15.77
CA ASP A 258 10.90 22.87 -14.86
C ASP A 258 12.40 22.90 -15.24
N ASP A 259 13.27 23.02 -14.25
CA ASP A 259 14.72 22.99 -14.44
C ASP A 259 15.31 21.56 -14.52
N GLY A 260 14.46 20.54 -14.48
CA GLY A 260 14.84 19.12 -14.44
C GLY A 260 15.15 18.59 -13.03
N HIS A 261 14.98 19.42 -11.99
CA HIS A 261 15.14 19.07 -10.58
C HIS A 261 13.84 19.29 -9.77
N CYS A 262 12.69 19.33 -10.47
CA CYS A 262 11.39 19.66 -9.91
C CYS A 262 11.31 21.06 -9.27
N ASN A 263 12.15 22.00 -9.72
CA ASN A 263 11.99 23.41 -9.40
C ASN A 263 11.24 24.09 -10.54
N ILE A 264 10.08 24.64 -10.23
CA ILE A 264 9.14 25.17 -11.22
C ILE A 264 9.15 26.70 -11.20
N THR A 265 9.47 27.32 -12.34
CA THR A 265 9.47 28.78 -12.50
C THR A 265 8.29 29.23 -13.35
N TYR A 266 7.55 30.21 -12.85
CA TYR A 266 6.50 30.94 -13.55
C TYR A 266 7.00 32.36 -13.85
N THR A 267 6.84 32.82 -15.09
CA THR A 267 7.22 34.18 -15.51
C THR A 267 5.96 34.96 -15.87
N ALA A 268 5.79 36.11 -15.26
CA ALA A 268 4.75 37.07 -15.61
C ALA A 268 5.29 38.11 -16.63
N MET A 269 4.57 38.30 -17.73
CA MET A 269 4.97 39.12 -18.86
C MET A 269 3.92 40.20 -19.20
N ALA A 270 4.35 41.43 -19.43
CA ALA A 270 3.55 42.47 -20.07
C ALA A 270 4.13 42.70 -21.49
N GLY A 271 3.49 42.08 -22.48
CA GLY A 271 4.07 42.01 -23.84
C GLY A 271 5.39 41.25 -23.84
N THR A 272 6.50 41.91 -24.12
CA THR A 272 7.86 41.32 -24.12
C THR A 272 8.65 41.63 -22.84
N VAL A 273 8.06 42.37 -21.90
CA VAL A 273 8.71 42.77 -20.63
C VAL A 273 8.39 41.77 -19.55
N THR A 274 9.40 41.19 -18.91
CA THR A 274 9.23 40.42 -17.68
C THR A 274 8.85 41.35 -16.54
N VAL A 275 7.72 41.05 -15.89
CA VAL A 275 7.20 41.82 -14.75
C VAL A 275 7.69 41.23 -13.45
N PHE A 276 7.54 39.91 -13.29
CA PHE A 276 8.07 39.18 -12.17
C PHE A 276 8.30 37.69 -12.49
N THR A 277 9.05 37.02 -11.64
CA THR A 277 9.18 35.58 -11.65
C THR A 277 8.85 35.02 -10.28
N LEU A 278 8.20 33.84 -10.24
CA LEU A 278 7.98 33.04 -9.05
C LEU A 278 8.57 31.65 -9.28
N THR A 279 9.49 31.25 -8.43
CA THR A 279 10.07 29.89 -8.45
C THR A 279 9.63 29.13 -7.22
N LEU A 280 9.09 27.94 -7.42
CA LEU A 280 8.75 26.97 -6.40
C LEU A 280 9.77 25.83 -6.45
N ASN A 281 10.51 25.61 -5.35
CA ASN A 281 11.57 24.61 -5.31
C ASN A 281 11.05 23.29 -4.70
N SER A 282 11.58 22.17 -5.16
CA SER A 282 11.23 20.84 -4.68
C SER A 282 11.45 20.62 -3.17
N ASN A 283 12.33 21.41 -2.54
CA ASN A 283 12.58 21.39 -1.09
C ASN A 283 11.58 22.24 -0.27
N GLY A 284 10.52 22.78 -0.90
CA GLY A 284 9.51 23.62 -0.25
C GLY A 284 9.89 25.09 -0.05
N THR A 285 11.05 25.53 -0.55
CA THR A 285 11.36 26.98 -0.59
C THR A 285 10.76 27.61 -1.84
N TYR A 286 10.53 28.91 -1.79
CA TYR A 286 10.08 29.68 -2.95
C TYR A 286 10.78 31.04 -3.01
N SER A 287 10.90 31.57 -4.21
CA SER A 287 11.44 32.90 -4.44
C SER A 287 10.55 33.71 -5.38
N PHE A 288 10.42 34.97 -5.09
CA PHE A 288 9.76 35.97 -5.96
C PHE A 288 10.72 37.08 -6.31
N THR A 289 10.80 37.45 -7.61
CA THR A 289 11.61 38.54 -8.08
C THR A 289 10.74 39.52 -8.86
N LEU A 290 10.64 40.77 -8.42
CA LEU A 290 10.01 41.84 -9.16
C LEU A 290 11.02 42.44 -10.16
N ALA A 291 10.64 42.55 -11.43
CA ALA A 291 11.52 43.06 -12.52
C ALA A 291 10.99 44.34 -13.17
N ALA A 292 9.69 44.57 -13.12
CA ALA A 292 9.05 45.78 -13.64
C ALA A 292 7.86 46.21 -12.77
N PRO A 293 7.44 47.48 -12.80
CA PRO A 293 6.30 47.93 -11.98
C PRO A 293 4.99 47.33 -12.43
N VAL A 294 4.03 47.24 -11.49
CA VAL A 294 2.67 46.75 -11.71
C VAL A 294 1.61 47.80 -11.40
#